data_20d88ad29f57d2fe2408217dd76e6ee9
#
_entry.id   20d88ad29f57d2fe2408217dd76e6ee9
#
_cell.length_a   1.000
_cell.length_b   1.000
_cell.length_c   1.000
_cell.angle_alpha   90.00
_cell.angle_beta   90.00
_cell.angle_gamma   90.00
#
_symmetry.space_group_name_H-M   'P 1'
#
loop_
_entity.id
_entity.type
_entity.pdbx_description
1 polymer ?
#
loop_
_entity_poly.entity_id
_entity_poly.type
_entity_poly.pdbx_seq_one_letter_code
_entity_poly.pdbx_strand_id
1 'polypeptide(L)'
;MMNLSTLKTLFLTTVFMLFGCLAIQAADEGLITKQITIKLDKAGTLPNRISSSKKYLITNLKIVGEVNGKDLFLIREMAGCDADLKKTDGKLSILDLSDAKIVKSNDCYVWDGGWQQGSNDELGYSVFKGCSVLTSVTIPSSVTSIDAWAFEGCSGLTSLIIPSSVTSIERSAFKDCSGLTSLTIPSSVTEIGKSVFEGCSGLTSLTIPSSVTEIGESAFEGCCGLTSLTIPSSVTEIGESAFEGCSGLTSLTIPSSVTEIGESAFKGCSGLTSLIIPSSVTSIGSYVFENCSGLTSITIPSSVTEIGGAAFKGCSSLINLYYKIDEKIETYLRYGHLYINVKCGIEYYLNDKKITSVAIPSTITKLGEYAFQNCRDLTSVYVSWQSPISTGSAFYGVDISKCTLYVPQGTEQDYWLAPVWGDFGKIVEFDATGIDKVTTSIDAKELSRYSVNGQRLSAPAKGLNIVKYSDGSVKKVVVQ
;
A
#
# COMPACT_ATOMS: atom_id res chain seq x y z
N MET A 1 55.51 -3.49 -9.11
CA MET A 1 55.70 -2.74 -7.84
C MET A 1 54.35 -2.20 -7.40
N MET A 2 53.75 -2.77 -6.38
CA MET A 2 52.52 -2.25 -5.81
C MET A 2 52.80 -0.92 -5.09
N ASN A 3 51.94 0.08 -5.32
CA ASN A 3 52.13 1.43 -4.79
C ASN A 3 51.89 1.44 -3.26
N LEU A 4 52.71 2.23 -2.53
CA LEU A 4 52.68 2.31 -1.06
C LEU A 4 51.30 2.67 -0.46
N SER A 5 50.47 3.36 -1.25
CA SER A 5 49.08 3.68 -0.87
C SER A 5 48.17 2.45 -0.88
N THR A 6 48.34 1.54 -1.85
CA THR A 6 47.59 0.29 -1.96
C THR A 6 47.94 -0.69 -0.85
N LEU A 7 49.22 -0.70 -0.43
CA LEU A 7 49.66 -1.50 0.71
C LEU A 7 49.09 -1.00 2.05
N LYS A 8 49.00 0.35 2.22
CA LYS A 8 48.38 0.96 3.41
C LYS A 8 46.88 0.68 3.49
N THR A 9 46.18 0.72 2.35
CA THR A 9 44.74 0.41 2.31
C THR A 9 44.44 -1.06 2.59
N LEU A 10 45.28 -1.97 2.05
CA LEU A 10 45.15 -3.41 2.32
C LEU A 10 45.49 -3.74 3.79
N PHE A 11 46.47 -3.07 4.38
CA PHE A 11 46.84 -3.26 5.79
C PHE A 11 45.76 -2.70 6.72
N LEU A 12 45.15 -1.54 6.40
CA LEU A 12 44.06 -0.97 7.17
C LEU A 12 42.78 -1.84 7.11
N THR A 13 42.43 -2.38 5.94
CA THR A 13 41.26 -3.27 5.79
C THR A 13 41.44 -4.60 6.49
N THR A 14 42.64 -5.19 6.45
CA THR A 14 42.93 -6.43 7.21
C THR A 14 42.99 -6.21 8.71
N VAL A 15 43.48 -5.07 9.17
CA VAL A 15 43.49 -4.71 10.61
C VAL A 15 42.03 -4.44 11.08
N PHE A 16 41.20 -3.76 10.29
CA PHE A 16 39.79 -3.58 10.61
C PHE A 16 38.99 -4.90 10.62
N MET A 17 39.28 -5.83 9.69
CA MET A 17 38.68 -7.17 9.72
C MET A 17 39.15 -8.01 10.92
N LEU A 18 40.45 -7.92 11.30
CA LEU A 18 40.94 -8.62 12.49
C LEU A 18 40.38 -8.02 13.78
N PHE A 19 40.26 -6.69 13.90
CA PHE A 19 39.61 -6.07 15.05
C PHE A 19 38.11 -6.32 15.08
N GLY A 20 37.43 -6.37 13.92
CA GLY A 20 36.02 -6.77 13.80
C GLY A 20 35.79 -8.22 14.25
N CYS A 21 36.64 -9.17 13.84
CA CYS A 21 36.62 -10.56 14.31
C CYS A 21 36.95 -10.71 15.80
N LEU A 22 37.93 -9.95 16.32
CA LEU A 22 38.26 -9.97 17.75
C LEU A 22 37.19 -9.31 18.61
N ALA A 23 36.49 -8.27 18.12
CA ALA A 23 35.38 -7.66 18.82
C ALA A 23 34.11 -8.58 18.85
N ILE A 24 33.91 -9.38 17.78
CA ILE A 24 32.83 -10.39 17.74
C ILE A 24 33.20 -11.58 18.65
N GLN A 25 34.47 -11.97 18.78
CA GLN A 25 34.89 -13.03 19.69
C GLN A 25 34.89 -12.60 21.17
N ALA A 26 35.11 -11.32 21.47
CA ALA A 26 35.14 -10.81 22.86
C ALA A 26 33.74 -10.61 23.45
N ALA A 27 32.62 -10.64 22.63
CA ALA A 27 31.25 -10.48 23.11
C ALA A 27 30.56 -11.82 23.44
N ASP A 28 31.18 -12.95 23.19
CA ASP A 28 30.55 -14.29 23.30
C ASP A 28 31.00 -15.09 24.54
N GLU A 29 31.86 -14.50 25.40
CA GLU A 29 32.30 -15.16 26.62
C GLU A 29 31.17 -15.24 27.65
N GLY A 30 30.48 -16.37 27.68
CA GLY A 30 29.46 -16.71 28.66
C GLY A 30 28.07 -17.03 28.10
N LEU A 31 27.79 -16.75 26.82
CA LEU A 31 26.48 -17.10 26.22
C LEU A 31 26.35 -18.62 25.96
N ILE A 32 25.17 -19.14 26.20
CA ILE A 32 24.82 -20.53 25.93
C ILE A 32 24.10 -20.58 24.57
N THR A 33 24.88 -20.74 23.49
CA THR A 33 24.39 -20.68 22.10
C THR A 33 23.93 -22.05 21.59
N LYS A 34 24.40 -23.14 22.18
CA LYS A 34 23.90 -24.49 21.88
C LYS A 34 22.47 -24.63 22.36
N GLN A 35 21.59 -25.23 21.54
CA GLN A 35 20.21 -25.46 21.92
C GLN A 35 20.10 -26.22 23.24
N ILE A 36 19.39 -25.65 24.19
CA ILE A 36 18.99 -26.27 25.45
C ILE A 36 17.58 -26.83 25.27
N THR A 37 17.43 -28.13 25.41
CA THR A 37 16.11 -28.78 25.40
C THR A 37 15.66 -29.07 26.84
N ILE A 38 14.51 -28.55 27.22
CA ILE A 38 13.91 -28.76 28.54
C ILE A 38 12.59 -29.51 28.38
N LYS A 39 12.53 -30.71 28.99
CA LYS A 39 11.28 -31.46 29.10
C LYS A 39 10.57 -31.05 30.38
N LEU A 40 9.33 -30.61 30.26
CA LEU A 40 8.45 -30.26 31.36
C LEU A 40 7.48 -31.43 31.59
N ASP A 41 7.58 -32.04 32.75
CA ASP A 41 6.65 -33.10 33.17
C ASP A 41 5.32 -32.52 33.68
N LYS A 42 5.33 -31.21 34.00
CA LYS A 42 4.18 -30.43 34.46
C LYS A 42 4.34 -28.97 34.05
N ALA A 43 3.26 -28.38 33.56
CA ALA A 43 3.20 -26.95 33.24
C ALA A 43 3.51 -26.09 34.47
N GLY A 44 4.16 -24.92 34.25
CA GLY A 44 4.53 -23.98 35.30
C GLY A 44 5.82 -24.34 36.05
N THR A 45 6.59 -25.33 35.56
CA THR A 45 7.83 -25.78 36.25
C THR A 45 9.12 -25.31 35.58
N LEU A 46 9.08 -24.59 34.45
CA LEU A 46 10.27 -24.05 33.77
C LEU A 46 11.15 -23.20 34.71
N PRO A 47 10.61 -22.32 35.58
CA PRO A 47 11.40 -21.55 36.54
C PRO A 47 12.23 -22.39 37.51
N ASN A 48 11.83 -23.63 37.75
CA ASN A 48 12.57 -24.58 38.61
C ASN A 48 13.68 -25.33 37.85
N ARG A 49 13.70 -25.24 36.51
CA ARG A 49 14.64 -25.95 35.63
C ARG A 49 15.78 -25.03 35.12
N ILE A 50 15.61 -23.71 35.19
CA ILE A 50 16.58 -22.69 34.77
C ILE A 50 16.95 -21.85 35.98
N SER A 51 18.24 -21.86 36.36
CA SER A 51 18.70 -21.02 37.46
C SER A 51 18.72 -19.53 37.06
N SER A 52 18.48 -18.66 38.04
CA SER A 52 18.50 -17.20 37.82
C SER A 52 19.80 -16.68 37.23
N SER A 53 20.94 -17.32 37.52
CA SER A 53 22.26 -16.96 36.99
C SER A 53 22.44 -17.32 35.52
N LYS A 54 21.64 -18.24 34.96
CA LYS A 54 21.75 -18.72 33.56
C LYS A 54 20.63 -18.22 32.65
N LYS A 55 19.51 -17.73 33.19
CA LYS A 55 18.32 -17.38 32.39
C LYS A 55 18.62 -16.35 31.29
N TYR A 56 19.54 -15.41 31.54
CA TYR A 56 19.91 -14.37 30.57
C TYR A 56 21.08 -14.74 29.65
N LEU A 57 21.66 -15.94 29.85
CA LEU A 57 22.76 -16.43 29.00
C LEU A 57 22.28 -17.37 27.88
N ILE A 58 21.08 -17.94 28.03
CA ILE A 58 20.53 -18.89 27.06
C ILE A 58 20.01 -18.11 25.83
N THR A 59 20.53 -18.47 24.66
CA THR A 59 20.11 -17.86 23.39
C THR A 59 19.21 -18.77 22.56
N ASN A 60 19.21 -20.09 22.81
CA ASN A 60 18.47 -21.07 22.03
C ASN A 60 17.82 -22.09 22.97
N LEU A 61 16.49 -22.10 23.02
CA LEU A 61 15.71 -22.91 23.94
C LEU A 61 14.63 -23.70 23.20
N LYS A 62 14.61 -25.02 23.42
CA LYS A 62 13.51 -25.89 23.03
C LYS A 62 12.76 -26.37 24.28
N ILE A 63 11.45 -26.30 24.23
CA ILE A 63 10.57 -26.84 25.30
C ILE A 63 9.76 -28.00 24.75
N VAL A 64 9.67 -29.04 25.55
CA VAL A 64 8.87 -30.26 25.29
C VAL A 64 7.90 -30.44 26.44
N GLY A 65 6.62 -30.67 26.16
CA GLY A 65 5.58 -30.90 27.16
C GLY A 65 4.67 -29.68 27.38
N GLU A 66 3.93 -29.67 28.46
CA GLU A 66 2.93 -28.66 28.74
C GLU A 66 3.56 -27.32 29.23
N VAL A 67 3.12 -26.20 28.67
CA VAL A 67 3.57 -24.82 28.98
C VAL A 67 2.37 -23.99 29.39
N ASN A 68 2.49 -23.21 30.46
CA ASN A 68 1.45 -22.31 30.92
C ASN A 68 1.97 -20.86 31.13
N GLY A 69 1.12 -19.98 31.67
CA GLY A 69 1.45 -18.57 31.93
C GLY A 69 2.71 -18.36 32.75
N LYS A 70 2.99 -19.22 33.76
CA LYS A 70 4.19 -19.12 34.59
C LYS A 70 5.48 -19.43 33.83
N ASP A 71 5.43 -20.36 32.88
CA ASP A 71 6.55 -20.69 32.01
C ASP A 71 6.76 -19.55 31.01
N LEU A 72 5.67 -19.03 30.42
CA LEU A 72 5.70 -17.90 29.49
C LEU A 72 6.24 -16.63 30.14
N PHE A 73 5.94 -16.38 31.40
CA PHE A 73 6.51 -15.28 32.18
C PHE A 73 8.05 -15.31 32.16
N LEU A 74 8.66 -16.47 32.47
CA LEU A 74 10.11 -16.61 32.43
C LEU A 74 10.66 -16.50 31.00
N ILE A 75 9.99 -17.08 30.00
CA ILE A 75 10.40 -17.01 28.59
C ILE A 75 10.44 -15.57 28.13
N ARG A 76 9.46 -14.73 28.49
CA ARG A 76 9.45 -13.27 28.19
C ARG A 76 10.68 -12.58 28.75
N GLU A 77 10.99 -12.79 30.04
CA GLU A 77 12.20 -12.21 30.65
C GLU A 77 13.47 -12.64 29.92
N MET A 78 13.57 -13.90 29.56
CA MET A 78 14.70 -14.43 28.77
C MET A 78 14.79 -13.84 27.38
N ALA A 79 13.63 -13.48 26.78
CA ALA A 79 13.50 -12.89 25.45
C ALA A 79 13.61 -11.35 25.45
N GLY A 80 14.08 -10.75 26.53
CA GLY A 80 14.39 -9.33 26.59
C GLY A 80 13.27 -8.41 27.07
N CYS A 81 12.13 -8.94 27.53
CA CYS A 81 10.99 -8.15 27.97
C CYS A 81 10.30 -8.81 29.19
N ASP A 82 10.10 -8.08 30.28
CA ASP A 82 9.39 -8.61 31.45
C ASP A 82 7.86 -8.50 31.32
N ALA A 83 7.17 -8.88 32.39
CA ALA A 83 5.72 -8.82 32.43
C ALA A 83 5.14 -7.39 32.40
N ASP A 84 5.89 -6.40 32.84
CA ASP A 84 5.52 -4.97 32.82
C ASP A 84 5.92 -4.29 31.50
N LEU A 85 6.30 -5.05 30.50
CA LEU A 85 6.80 -4.58 29.20
C LEU A 85 8.14 -3.79 29.28
N LYS A 86 8.90 -3.97 30.38
CA LYS A 86 10.22 -3.35 30.56
C LYS A 86 11.32 -4.24 29.97
N LYS A 87 12.34 -3.60 29.43
CA LYS A 87 13.50 -4.29 28.88
C LYS A 87 14.26 -5.06 29.97
N THR A 88 14.64 -6.29 29.67
CA THR A 88 15.53 -7.15 30.49
C THR A 88 16.85 -7.40 29.77
N ASP A 89 17.81 -8.04 30.47
CA ASP A 89 19.09 -8.47 29.91
C ASP A 89 19.02 -9.81 29.15
N GLY A 90 17.81 -10.34 28.93
CA GLY A 90 17.54 -11.59 28.23
C GLY A 90 18.16 -11.63 26.84
N LYS A 91 18.70 -12.79 26.45
CA LYS A 91 19.39 -13.06 25.18
C LYS A 91 18.75 -14.18 24.36
N LEU A 92 17.57 -14.67 24.78
CA LEU A 92 16.88 -15.74 24.09
C LEU A 92 16.41 -15.25 22.71
N SER A 93 17.10 -15.69 21.69
CA SER A 93 16.81 -15.30 20.30
C SER A 93 16.09 -16.39 19.51
N ILE A 94 16.25 -17.66 19.88
CA ILE A 94 15.60 -18.80 19.22
C ILE A 94 14.77 -19.55 20.25
N LEU A 95 13.46 -19.62 20.01
CA LEU A 95 12.49 -20.34 20.84
C LEU A 95 11.78 -21.40 20.02
N ASP A 96 12.00 -22.68 20.35
CA ASP A 96 11.34 -23.80 19.72
C ASP A 96 10.28 -24.39 20.67
N LEU A 97 9.03 -24.18 20.32
CA LEU A 97 7.85 -24.72 21.01
C LEU A 97 7.17 -25.83 20.19
N SER A 98 7.81 -26.39 19.15
CA SER A 98 7.21 -27.37 18.25
C SER A 98 6.64 -28.60 18.97
N ASP A 99 7.30 -29.03 20.03
CA ASP A 99 6.91 -30.18 20.86
C ASP A 99 6.26 -29.76 22.19
N ALA A 100 5.90 -28.49 22.31
CA ALA A 100 5.17 -27.97 23.46
C ALA A 100 3.65 -28.03 23.23
N LYS A 101 2.90 -28.01 24.33
CA LYS A 101 1.45 -27.82 24.34
C LYS A 101 1.11 -26.66 25.27
N ILE A 102 0.44 -25.65 24.75
CA ILE A 102 0.00 -24.50 25.56
C ILE A 102 -1.26 -24.89 26.30
N VAL A 103 -1.24 -24.75 27.63
CA VAL A 103 -2.36 -25.11 28.48
C VAL A 103 -2.80 -23.93 29.35
N LYS A 104 -4.11 -23.85 29.55
CA LYS A 104 -4.71 -22.80 30.38
C LYS A 104 -4.20 -22.88 31.82
N SER A 105 -3.93 -21.72 32.41
CA SER A 105 -3.70 -21.59 33.85
C SER A 105 -4.20 -20.21 34.32
N ASN A 106 -4.29 -20.07 35.65
CA ASN A 106 -4.56 -18.76 36.26
C ASN A 106 -3.27 -17.93 36.46
N ASP A 107 -2.12 -18.49 36.06
CA ASP A 107 -0.85 -17.78 36.13
C ASP A 107 -0.80 -16.75 35.00
N CYS A 108 -0.47 -15.51 35.34
CA CYS A 108 -0.35 -14.40 34.40
C CYS A 108 1.07 -14.37 33.84
N TYR A 109 1.23 -13.88 32.61
CA TYR A 109 2.54 -13.77 31.94
C TYR A 109 2.89 -12.35 31.51
N VAL A 110 1.91 -11.44 31.43
CA VAL A 110 2.14 -10.04 31.05
C VAL A 110 1.08 -9.14 31.67
N TRP A 111 1.46 -7.88 31.96
CA TRP A 111 0.55 -6.79 32.31
C TRP A 111 0.44 -5.82 31.12
N ASP A 112 -0.71 -5.83 30.45
CA ASP A 112 -1.00 -4.94 29.33
C ASP A 112 -2.47 -4.47 29.43
N GLY A 113 -2.68 -3.38 30.18
CA GLY A 113 -4.02 -2.92 30.55
C GLY A 113 -4.78 -3.85 31.52
N GLY A 114 -4.13 -4.89 32.02
CA GLY A 114 -4.61 -5.95 32.91
C GLY A 114 -3.70 -7.17 32.83
N TRP A 115 -3.73 -8.00 33.89
CA TRP A 115 -2.98 -9.26 33.88
C TRP A 115 -3.57 -10.26 32.89
N GLN A 116 -2.75 -10.73 31.95
CA GLN A 116 -3.14 -11.68 30.91
C GLN A 116 -2.79 -13.12 31.31
N GLN A 117 -3.71 -14.04 31.03
CA GLN A 117 -3.60 -15.46 31.35
C GLN A 117 -3.58 -16.29 30.06
N GLY A 118 -2.90 -17.45 30.10
CA GLY A 118 -2.88 -18.35 28.95
C GLY A 118 -4.19 -19.10 28.74
N SER A 119 -4.56 -19.33 27.50
CA SER A 119 -5.63 -20.22 27.06
C SER A 119 -5.07 -21.53 26.52
N ASN A 120 -5.91 -22.55 26.33
CA ASN A 120 -5.48 -23.80 25.73
C ASN A 120 -5.27 -23.61 24.20
N ASP A 121 -4.14 -24.09 23.73
CA ASP A 121 -3.81 -24.13 22.29
C ASP A 121 -3.94 -22.76 21.58
N GLU A 122 -3.64 -21.65 22.33
CA GLU A 122 -3.62 -20.29 21.82
C GLU A 122 -2.29 -19.62 22.19
N LEU A 123 -1.75 -18.82 21.25
CA LEU A 123 -0.76 -17.81 21.59
C LEU A 123 -1.53 -16.59 22.07
N GLY A 124 -1.68 -16.48 23.40
CA GLY A 124 -2.58 -15.54 24.02
C GLY A 124 -2.18 -14.08 23.87
N TYR A 125 -3.06 -13.20 24.29
CA TYR A 125 -2.98 -11.75 24.23
C TYR A 125 -1.62 -11.24 24.72
N SER A 126 -0.89 -10.49 23.87
CA SER A 126 0.41 -9.88 24.18
C SER A 126 1.49 -10.86 24.65
N VAL A 127 1.38 -12.16 24.34
CA VAL A 127 2.26 -13.22 24.94
C VAL A 127 3.74 -12.97 24.71
N PHE A 128 4.16 -12.42 23.57
CA PHE A 128 5.56 -12.03 23.27
C PHE A 128 5.70 -10.54 22.96
N LYS A 129 4.69 -9.71 23.27
CA LYS A 129 4.76 -8.25 23.06
C LYS A 129 6.04 -7.68 23.66
N GLY A 130 6.80 -6.92 22.85
CA GLY A 130 8.04 -6.28 23.25
C GLY A 130 9.27 -7.20 23.32
N CYS A 131 9.14 -8.50 23.04
CA CYS A 131 10.26 -9.46 23.05
C CYS A 131 11.17 -9.26 21.84
N SER A 132 11.83 -8.11 21.74
CA SER A 132 12.62 -7.66 20.60
C SER A 132 13.90 -8.44 20.33
N VAL A 133 14.33 -9.29 21.26
CA VAL A 133 15.51 -10.15 21.12
C VAL A 133 15.19 -11.43 20.34
N LEU A 134 13.93 -11.87 20.30
CA LEU A 134 13.52 -13.05 19.55
C LEU A 134 13.79 -12.81 18.04
N THR A 135 14.52 -13.73 17.43
CA THR A 135 14.78 -13.76 15.98
C THR A 135 14.01 -14.88 15.28
N SER A 136 13.71 -15.96 16.00
CA SER A 136 12.95 -17.09 15.48
C SER A 136 12.09 -17.73 16.58
N VAL A 137 10.84 -17.99 16.24
CA VAL A 137 9.90 -18.74 17.10
C VAL A 137 9.25 -19.84 16.28
N THR A 138 9.27 -21.08 16.80
CA THR A 138 8.50 -22.19 16.22
C THR A 138 7.26 -22.42 17.07
N ILE A 139 6.09 -22.20 16.47
CA ILE A 139 4.78 -22.32 17.11
C ILE A 139 4.35 -23.80 17.14
N PRO A 140 3.77 -24.30 18.25
CA PRO A 140 3.22 -25.65 18.31
C PRO A 140 2.13 -25.90 17.25
N SER A 141 2.11 -27.10 16.67
CA SER A 141 1.09 -27.48 15.69
C SER A 141 -0.33 -27.65 16.27
N SER A 142 -0.48 -27.60 17.59
CA SER A 142 -1.79 -27.61 18.27
C SER A 142 -2.43 -26.19 18.33
N VAL A 143 -1.64 -25.13 18.11
CA VAL A 143 -2.13 -23.75 18.23
C VAL A 143 -3.14 -23.44 17.14
N THR A 144 -4.30 -22.93 17.55
CA THR A 144 -5.43 -22.60 16.68
C THR A 144 -5.66 -21.10 16.50
N SER A 145 -5.10 -20.28 17.40
CA SER A 145 -5.24 -18.82 17.37
C SER A 145 -3.95 -18.11 17.78
N ILE A 146 -3.65 -17.00 17.11
CA ILE A 146 -2.65 -16.00 17.52
C ILE A 146 -3.44 -14.75 17.92
N ASP A 147 -3.49 -14.50 19.24
CA ASP A 147 -4.33 -13.48 19.83
C ASP A 147 -3.76 -12.05 19.62
N ALA A 148 -4.53 -11.04 19.96
CA ALA A 148 -4.17 -9.65 19.75
C ALA A 148 -2.83 -9.29 20.40
N TRP A 149 -2.00 -8.52 19.65
CA TRP A 149 -0.65 -8.06 20.06
C TRP A 149 0.34 -9.17 20.41
N ALA A 150 0.07 -10.44 20.07
CA ALA A 150 0.89 -11.58 20.50
C ALA A 150 2.38 -11.42 20.25
N PHE A 151 2.78 -10.81 19.14
CA PHE A 151 4.18 -10.50 18.75
C PHE A 151 4.44 -9.00 18.54
N GLU A 152 3.56 -8.11 18.99
CA GLU A 152 3.77 -6.67 18.80
C GLU A 152 5.14 -6.23 19.31
N GLY A 153 5.89 -5.47 18.49
CA GLY A 153 7.22 -4.96 18.84
C GLY A 153 8.31 -6.02 18.91
N CYS A 154 8.08 -7.24 18.39
CA CYS A 154 9.13 -8.25 18.22
C CYS A 154 10.04 -7.85 17.03
N SER A 155 10.71 -6.71 17.15
CA SER A 155 11.50 -6.10 16.07
C SER A 155 12.71 -6.94 15.62
N GLY A 156 13.17 -7.88 16.43
CA GLY A 156 14.23 -8.83 16.06
C GLY A 156 13.74 -10.04 15.26
N LEU A 157 12.42 -10.30 15.22
CA LEU A 157 11.85 -11.49 14.60
C LEU A 157 12.05 -11.42 13.08
N THR A 158 12.89 -12.32 12.54
CA THR A 158 13.20 -12.39 11.10
C THR A 158 12.42 -13.43 10.35
N SER A 159 12.01 -14.49 11.05
CA SER A 159 11.21 -15.58 10.48
C SER A 159 10.26 -16.19 11.51
N LEU A 160 9.08 -16.55 11.03
CA LEU A 160 8.07 -17.24 11.82
C LEU A 160 7.34 -18.23 10.91
N ILE A 161 7.10 -19.43 11.41
CA ILE A 161 6.27 -20.44 10.74
C ILE A 161 4.94 -20.50 11.50
N ILE A 162 3.88 -20.09 10.85
CA ILE A 162 2.52 -20.21 11.37
C ILE A 162 1.98 -21.59 10.95
N PRO A 163 1.62 -22.47 11.89
CA PRO A 163 1.12 -23.79 11.56
C PRO A 163 -0.27 -23.73 10.90
N SER A 164 -0.59 -24.76 10.09
CA SER A 164 -1.87 -24.85 9.39
C SER A 164 -3.09 -25.05 10.29
N SER A 165 -2.86 -25.31 11.57
CA SER A 165 -3.91 -25.35 12.62
C SER A 165 -4.45 -23.97 12.99
N VAL A 166 -3.67 -22.88 12.72
CA VAL A 166 -4.09 -21.51 13.04
C VAL A 166 -5.19 -21.09 12.08
N THR A 167 -6.33 -20.74 12.64
CA THR A 167 -7.51 -20.25 11.89
C THR A 167 -7.77 -18.77 12.10
N SER A 168 -7.19 -18.16 13.15
CA SER A 168 -7.38 -16.77 13.51
C SER A 168 -6.05 -16.10 13.83
N ILE A 169 -5.84 -14.89 13.27
CA ILE A 169 -4.75 -13.96 13.60
C ILE A 169 -5.41 -12.65 13.96
N GLU A 170 -5.38 -12.32 15.24
CA GLU A 170 -6.11 -11.18 15.78
C GLU A 170 -5.39 -9.84 15.56
N ARG A 171 -6.10 -8.75 15.89
CA ARG A 171 -5.60 -7.39 15.68
C ARG A 171 -4.18 -7.16 16.21
N SER A 172 -3.37 -6.44 15.43
CA SER A 172 -2.00 -6.04 15.81
C SER A 172 -1.06 -7.21 16.19
N ALA A 173 -1.39 -8.44 15.80
CA ALA A 173 -0.65 -9.64 16.23
C ALA A 173 0.85 -9.55 15.91
N PHE A 174 1.23 -8.93 14.78
CA PHE A 174 2.61 -8.73 14.32
C PHE A 174 2.97 -7.25 14.15
N LYS A 175 2.22 -6.34 14.77
CA LYS A 175 2.51 -4.90 14.69
C LYS A 175 3.96 -4.62 15.11
N ASP A 176 4.65 -3.75 14.36
CA ASP A 176 6.05 -3.35 14.60
C ASP A 176 7.07 -4.50 14.61
N CYS A 177 6.76 -5.64 13.98
CA CYS A 177 7.73 -6.71 13.70
C CYS A 177 8.66 -6.28 12.56
N SER A 178 9.43 -5.21 12.76
CA SER A 178 10.23 -4.56 11.71
C SER A 178 11.37 -5.42 11.14
N GLY A 179 11.78 -6.48 11.84
CA GLY A 179 12.77 -7.45 11.38
C GLY A 179 12.20 -8.54 10.48
N LEU A 180 10.86 -8.70 10.43
CA LEU A 180 10.22 -9.76 9.67
C LEU A 180 10.35 -9.49 8.16
N THR A 181 11.06 -10.38 7.46
CA THR A 181 11.34 -10.20 6.02
C THR A 181 10.36 -10.93 5.12
N SER A 182 9.81 -12.03 5.59
CA SER A 182 8.79 -12.81 4.87
C SER A 182 7.93 -13.59 5.85
N LEU A 183 6.67 -13.82 5.48
CA LEU A 183 5.74 -14.64 6.24
C LEU A 183 4.79 -15.37 5.28
N THR A 184 4.45 -16.61 5.61
CA THR A 184 3.40 -17.34 4.93
C THR A 184 2.19 -17.46 5.86
N ILE A 185 1.06 -16.93 5.43
CA ILE A 185 -0.22 -17.06 6.13
C ILE A 185 -0.85 -18.39 5.68
N PRO A 186 -1.25 -19.29 6.59
CA PRO A 186 -1.86 -20.55 6.22
C PRO A 186 -3.26 -20.36 5.62
N SER A 187 -3.66 -21.31 4.75
CA SER A 187 -4.96 -21.28 4.08
C SER A 187 -6.17 -21.52 5.00
N SER A 188 -5.92 -21.80 6.26
CA SER A 188 -6.93 -21.88 7.32
C SER A 188 -7.39 -20.49 7.80
N VAL A 189 -6.59 -19.43 7.54
CA VAL A 189 -6.92 -18.05 7.91
C VAL A 189 -7.84 -17.45 6.86
N THR A 190 -8.94 -16.84 7.27
CA THR A 190 -9.97 -16.29 6.39
C THR A 190 -10.03 -14.76 6.38
N GLU A 191 -9.31 -14.10 7.30
CA GLU A 191 -9.32 -12.66 7.48
C GLU A 191 -7.92 -12.17 7.88
N ILE A 192 -7.52 -10.99 7.37
CA ILE A 192 -6.39 -10.24 7.90
C ILE A 192 -6.99 -9.03 8.62
N GLY A 193 -7.03 -9.14 9.95
CA GLY A 193 -7.68 -8.15 10.80
C GLY A 193 -6.94 -6.81 10.90
N LYS A 194 -7.47 -5.94 11.76
CA LYS A 194 -6.94 -4.59 11.98
C LYS A 194 -5.48 -4.61 12.43
N SER A 195 -4.63 -3.82 11.74
CA SER A 195 -3.23 -3.55 12.10
C SER A 195 -2.34 -4.79 12.23
N VAL A 196 -2.70 -5.93 11.64
CA VAL A 196 -1.99 -7.22 11.86
C VAL A 196 -0.50 -7.08 11.54
N PHE A 197 -0.12 -6.41 10.45
CA PHE A 197 1.26 -6.20 10.00
C PHE A 197 1.66 -4.72 10.00
N GLU A 198 0.96 -3.86 10.72
CA GLU A 198 1.30 -2.43 10.84
C GLU A 198 2.76 -2.29 11.30
N GLY A 199 3.55 -1.44 10.64
CA GLY A 199 4.95 -1.19 10.98
C GLY A 199 5.93 -2.33 10.65
N CYS A 200 5.50 -3.41 9.95
CA CYS A 200 6.40 -4.47 9.50
C CYS A 200 7.29 -3.97 8.34
N SER A 201 8.15 -2.99 8.63
CA SER A 201 8.95 -2.27 7.63
C SER A 201 9.99 -3.12 6.90
N GLY A 202 10.40 -4.25 7.49
CA GLY A 202 11.32 -5.22 6.88
C GLY A 202 10.65 -6.20 5.92
N LEU A 203 9.30 -6.27 5.91
CA LEU A 203 8.55 -7.24 5.13
C LEU A 203 8.68 -6.92 3.63
N THR A 204 9.39 -7.78 2.90
CA THR A 204 9.62 -7.60 1.45
C THR A 204 8.66 -8.38 0.58
N SER A 205 8.13 -9.47 1.11
CA SER A 205 7.15 -10.32 0.43
C SER A 205 6.19 -11.00 1.42
N LEU A 206 4.93 -11.09 1.01
CA LEU A 206 3.89 -11.81 1.75
C LEU A 206 2.97 -12.51 0.76
N THR A 207 2.56 -13.73 1.07
CA THR A 207 1.52 -14.43 0.32
C THR A 207 0.23 -14.40 1.13
N ILE A 208 -0.79 -13.75 0.58
CA ILE A 208 -2.16 -13.76 1.13
C ILE A 208 -2.87 -14.98 0.53
N PRO A 209 -3.37 -15.92 1.33
CA PRO A 209 -4.06 -17.10 0.80
C PRO A 209 -5.43 -16.74 0.22
N SER A 210 -5.91 -17.58 -0.70
CA SER A 210 -7.22 -17.42 -1.34
C SER A 210 -8.42 -17.66 -0.41
N SER A 211 -8.18 -18.03 0.84
CA SER A 211 -9.19 -18.09 1.90
C SER A 211 -9.54 -16.72 2.47
N VAL A 212 -8.65 -15.73 2.32
CA VAL A 212 -8.86 -14.38 2.87
C VAL A 212 -9.87 -13.62 2.03
N THR A 213 -10.91 -13.10 2.69
CA THR A 213 -12.01 -12.35 2.06
C THR A 213 -11.98 -10.86 2.35
N GLU A 214 -11.22 -10.44 3.37
CA GLU A 214 -11.12 -9.04 3.80
C GLU A 214 -9.69 -8.68 4.21
N ILE A 215 -9.27 -7.45 3.87
CA ILE A 215 -8.06 -6.80 4.37
C ILE A 215 -8.51 -5.65 5.25
N GLY A 216 -8.31 -5.79 6.56
CA GLY A 216 -8.79 -4.86 7.57
C GLY A 216 -8.07 -3.52 7.62
N GLU A 217 -8.58 -2.64 8.48
CA GLU A 217 -8.02 -1.30 8.74
C GLU A 217 -6.53 -1.39 9.13
N SER A 218 -5.68 -0.55 8.50
CA SER A 218 -4.23 -0.45 8.76
C SER A 218 -3.47 -1.78 8.66
N ALA A 219 -4.02 -2.81 7.99
CA ALA A 219 -3.46 -4.16 8.02
C ALA A 219 -1.99 -4.24 7.61
N PHE A 220 -1.54 -3.38 6.67
CA PHE A 220 -0.17 -3.27 6.17
C PHE A 220 0.39 -1.84 6.27
N GLU A 221 -0.18 -0.99 7.12
CA GLU A 221 0.29 0.37 7.29
C GLU A 221 1.79 0.39 7.65
N GLY A 222 2.57 1.22 6.98
CA GLY A 222 4.01 1.36 7.24
C GLY A 222 4.88 0.17 6.78
N CYS A 223 4.34 -0.79 6.00
CA CYS A 223 5.12 -1.88 5.40
C CYS A 223 6.00 -1.35 4.26
N CYS A 224 6.94 -0.45 4.55
CA CYS A 224 7.74 0.25 3.52
C CYS A 224 8.70 -0.67 2.75
N GLY A 225 9.04 -1.85 3.28
CA GLY A 225 9.85 -2.85 2.58
C GLY A 225 9.09 -3.64 1.51
N LEU A 226 7.75 -3.62 1.54
CA LEU A 226 6.92 -4.41 0.64
C LEU A 226 6.99 -3.85 -0.78
N THR A 227 7.59 -4.61 -1.71
CA THR A 227 7.80 -4.16 -3.08
C THR A 227 6.69 -4.57 -4.04
N SER A 228 6.03 -5.67 -3.75
CA SER A 228 4.87 -6.18 -4.49
C SER A 228 3.97 -7.02 -3.60
N LEU A 229 2.68 -6.99 -3.86
CA LEU A 229 1.70 -7.83 -3.18
C LEU A 229 0.63 -8.27 -4.17
N THR A 230 0.22 -9.53 -4.08
CA THR A 230 -0.94 -10.03 -4.81
C THR A 230 -2.12 -10.13 -3.86
N ILE A 231 -3.16 -9.37 -4.13
CA ILE A 231 -4.44 -9.48 -3.43
C ILE A 231 -5.25 -10.58 -4.11
N PRO A 232 -5.68 -11.63 -3.39
CA PRO A 232 -6.43 -12.73 -3.98
C PRO A 232 -7.84 -12.30 -4.43
N SER A 233 -8.40 -13.01 -5.40
CA SER A 233 -9.74 -12.75 -5.94
C SER A 233 -10.90 -13.05 -4.97
N SER A 234 -10.61 -13.54 -3.80
CA SER A 234 -11.56 -13.71 -2.69
C SER A 234 -11.81 -12.40 -1.93
N VAL A 235 -10.88 -11.44 -2.00
CA VAL A 235 -10.99 -10.16 -1.26
C VAL A 235 -12.04 -9.27 -1.93
N THR A 236 -12.99 -8.80 -1.13
CA THR A 236 -14.09 -7.93 -1.57
C THR A 236 -13.96 -6.50 -1.10
N GLU A 237 -13.16 -6.25 -0.06
CA GLU A 237 -12.97 -4.94 0.55
C GLU A 237 -11.51 -4.71 0.93
N ILE A 238 -11.04 -3.48 0.73
CA ILE A 238 -9.75 -2.96 1.21
C ILE A 238 -10.07 -1.89 2.24
N GLY A 239 -9.72 -2.15 3.50
CA GLY A 239 -10.04 -1.29 4.65
C GLY A 239 -9.34 0.06 4.65
N GLU A 240 -9.74 0.91 5.60
CA GLU A 240 -9.12 2.22 5.86
C GLU A 240 -7.62 2.06 6.13
N SER A 241 -6.79 2.93 5.54
CA SER A 241 -5.33 2.95 5.71
C SER A 241 -4.62 1.60 5.47
N ALA A 242 -5.26 0.63 4.83
CA ALA A 242 -4.78 -0.76 4.73
C ALA A 242 -3.33 -0.87 4.20
N PHE A 243 -2.91 0.02 3.30
CA PHE A 243 -1.55 0.10 2.73
C PHE A 243 -0.93 1.49 2.92
N GLU A 244 -1.40 2.30 3.88
CA GLU A 244 -0.83 3.62 4.13
C GLU A 244 0.67 3.52 4.41
N GLY A 245 1.48 4.37 3.76
CA GLY A 245 2.94 4.38 3.95
C GLY A 245 3.70 3.20 3.36
N CYS A 246 3.07 2.33 2.54
CA CYS A 246 3.77 1.26 1.81
C CYS A 246 4.63 1.87 0.68
N SER A 247 5.64 2.65 1.04
CA SER A 247 6.45 3.45 0.11
C SER A 247 7.31 2.61 -0.85
N GLY A 248 7.61 1.36 -0.51
CA GLY A 248 8.32 0.41 -1.37
C GLY A 248 7.46 -0.24 -2.44
N LEU A 249 6.13 -0.15 -2.33
CA LEU A 249 5.21 -0.83 -3.23
C LEU A 249 5.24 -0.18 -4.62
N THR A 250 5.80 -0.91 -5.61
CA THR A 250 5.96 -0.39 -6.97
C THR A 250 4.82 -0.78 -7.90
N SER A 251 4.17 -1.89 -7.62
CA SER A 251 3.02 -2.39 -8.37
C SER A 251 2.03 -3.13 -7.47
N LEU A 252 0.75 -2.95 -7.75
CA LEU A 252 -0.34 -3.65 -7.08
C LEU A 252 -1.44 -3.95 -8.10
N THR A 253 -2.02 -5.12 -8.01
CA THR A 253 -3.23 -5.47 -8.75
C THR A 253 -4.39 -5.58 -7.79
N ILE A 254 -5.41 -4.75 -7.99
CA ILE A 254 -6.67 -4.83 -7.24
C ILE A 254 -7.58 -5.80 -8.01
N PRO A 255 -8.05 -6.89 -7.40
CA PRO A 255 -8.88 -7.87 -8.09
C PRO A 255 -10.29 -7.33 -8.37
N SER A 256 -10.96 -7.90 -9.38
CA SER A 256 -12.32 -7.50 -9.77
C SER A 256 -13.41 -7.87 -8.76
N SER A 257 -13.06 -8.54 -7.68
CA SER A 257 -13.94 -8.79 -6.53
C SER A 257 -14.07 -7.57 -5.60
N VAL A 258 -13.09 -6.67 -5.60
CA VAL A 258 -13.09 -5.49 -4.73
C VAL A 258 -14.13 -4.49 -5.21
N THR A 259 -15.05 -4.10 -4.33
CA THR A 259 -16.13 -3.13 -4.59
C THR A 259 -15.92 -1.80 -3.91
N GLU A 260 -15.10 -1.75 -2.85
CA GLU A 260 -14.82 -0.55 -2.07
C GLU A 260 -13.33 -0.45 -1.71
N ILE A 261 -12.81 0.78 -1.77
CA ILE A 261 -11.46 1.15 -1.33
C ILE A 261 -11.63 2.21 -0.25
N GLY A 262 -11.24 1.85 0.98
CA GLY A 262 -11.40 2.67 2.18
C GLY A 262 -10.60 3.97 2.16
N GLU A 263 -10.90 4.87 3.10
CA GLU A 263 -10.19 6.13 3.31
C GLU A 263 -8.69 5.87 3.49
N SER A 264 -7.82 6.71 2.92
CA SER A 264 -6.36 6.63 3.05
C SER A 264 -5.73 5.28 2.64
N ALA A 265 -6.46 4.37 1.99
CA ALA A 265 -6.02 2.97 1.77
C ALA A 265 -4.63 2.84 1.12
N PHE A 266 -4.23 3.74 0.24
CA PHE A 266 -2.91 3.78 -0.43
C PHE A 266 -2.15 5.08 -0.17
N LYS A 267 -2.54 5.85 0.84
CA LYS A 267 -1.88 7.12 1.18
C LYS A 267 -0.39 6.90 1.42
N GLY A 268 0.46 7.75 0.84
CA GLY A 268 1.92 7.65 1.00
C GLY A 268 2.58 6.48 0.27
N CYS A 269 1.87 5.74 -0.60
CA CYS A 269 2.47 4.72 -1.47
C CYS A 269 3.33 5.38 -2.55
N SER A 270 4.43 6.02 -2.15
CA SER A 270 5.25 6.85 -3.04
C SER A 270 6.02 6.07 -4.12
N GLY A 271 6.19 4.76 -3.94
CA GLY A 271 6.80 3.87 -4.95
C GLY A 271 5.84 3.44 -6.05
N LEU A 272 4.54 3.58 -5.85
CA LEU A 272 3.53 3.11 -6.80
C LEU A 272 3.56 3.99 -8.05
N THR A 273 3.83 3.38 -9.22
CA THR A 273 3.98 4.12 -10.49
C THR A 273 2.72 4.13 -11.33
N SER A 274 1.91 3.09 -11.23
CA SER A 274 0.62 2.98 -11.91
C SER A 274 -0.34 2.08 -11.15
N LEU A 275 -1.64 2.33 -11.29
CA LEU A 275 -2.67 1.49 -10.70
C LEU A 275 -3.88 1.44 -11.64
N ILE A 276 -4.46 0.25 -11.75
CA ILE A 276 -5.74 0.04 -12.43
C ILE A 276 -6.80 -0.25 -11.38
N ILE A 277 -7.80 0.62 -11.31
CA ILE A 277 -8.97 0.41 -10.45
C ILE A 277 -9.96 -0.46 -11.24
N PRO A 278 -10.41 -1.59 -10.71
CA PRO A 278 -11.33 -2.48 -11.42
C PRO A 278 -12.73 -1.87 -11.53
N SER A 279 -13.49 -2.31 -12.53
CA SER A 279 -14.85 -1.83 -12.80
C SER A 279 -15.90 -2.27 -11.74
N SER A 280 -15.50 -3.08 -10.79
CA SER A 280 -16.30 -3.42 -9.61
C SER A 280 -16.34 -2.31 -8.57
N VAL A 281 -15.32 -1.45 -8.53
CA VAL A 281 -15.24 -0.34 -7.56
C VAL A 281 -16.25 0.74 -7.92
N THR A 282 -17.06 1.13 -6.96
CA THR A 282 -18.12 2.15 -7.11
C THR A 282 -17.82 3.44 -6.35
N SER A 283 -16.92 3.38 -5.37
CA SER A 283 -16.49 4.56 -4.62
C SER A 283 -15.00 4.50 -4.29
N ILE A 284 -14.37 5.67 -4.22
CA ILE A 284 -12.98 5.88 -3.80
C ILE A 284 -13.04 6.79 -2.58
N GLY A 285 -12.51 6.34 -1.44
CA GLY A 285 -12.52 7.08 -0.17
C GLY A 285 -11.69 8.37 -0.21
N SER A 286 -11.77 9.16 0.85
CA SER A 286 -10.95 10.36 1.02
C SER A 286 -9.47 9.97 1.18
N TYR A 287 -8.56 10.82 0.69
CA TYR A 287 -7.11 10.68 0.83
C TYR A 287 -6.50 9.39 0.25
N VAL A 288 -7.26 8.57 -0.50
CA VAL A 288 -6.84 7.21 -0.93
C VAL A 288 -5.47 7.18 -1.56
N PHE A 289 -5.13 8.16 -2.41
CA PHE A 289 -3.82 8.28 -3.07
C PHE A 289 -3.05 9.53 -2.62
N GLU A 290 -3.39 10.11 -1.47
CA GLU A 290 -2.65 11.27 -0.96
C GLU A 290 -1.16 10.93 -0.84
N ASN A 291 -0.30 11.81 -1.36
CA ASN A 291 1.17 11.66 -1.37
C ASN A 291 1.71 10.42 -2.11
N CYS A 292 0.93 9.83 -3.04
CA CYS A 292 1.46 8.85 -3.98
C CYS A 292 2.34 9.55 -5.03
N SER A 293 3.50 10.07 -4.59
CA SER A 293 4.34 10.96 -5.40
C SER A 293 4.96 10.28 -6.63
N GLY A 294 5.08 8.95 -6.64
CA GLY A 294 5.56 8.17 -7.79
C GLY A 294 4.50 7.84 -8.82
N LEU A 295 3.20 8.03 -8.50
CA LEU A 295 2.10 7.66 -9.39
C LEU A 295 2.08 8.54 -10.63
N THR A 296 2.37 7.95 -11.79
CA THR A 296 2.41 8.67 -13.08
C THR A 296 1.12 8.55 -13.85
N SER A 297 0.37 7.46 -13.65
CA SER A 297 -0.91 7.22 -14.30
C SER A 297 -1.87 6.42 -13.44
N ILE A 298 -3.15 6.73 -13.53
CA ILE A 298 -4.24 5.95 -12.92
C ILE A 298 -5.45 5.95 -13.86
N THR A 299 -6.12 4.80 -13.96
CA THR A 299 -7.37 4.68 -14.69
C THR A 299 -8.52 4.49 -13.71
N ILE A 300 -9.47 5.44 -13.71
CA ILE A 300 -10.69 5.37 -12.91
C ILE A 300 -11.81 4.85 -13.82
N PRO A 301 -12.45 3.73 -13.49
CA PRO A 301 -13.52 3.18 -14.31
C PRO A 301 -14.82 3.99 -14.17
N SER A 302 -15.71 3.88 -15.17
CA SER A 302 -17.01 4.54 -15.18
C SER A 302 -17.97 4.08 -14.07
N SER A 303 -17.68 2.96 -13.43
CA SER A 303 -18.44 2.46 -12.28
C SER A 303 -18.27 3.32 -11.02
N VAL A 304 -17.15 4.04 -10.90
CA VAL A 304 -16.88 4.89 -9.72
C VAL A 304 -17.83 6.09 -9.79
N THR A 305 -18.70 6.23 -8.82
CA THR A 305 -19.68 7.32 -8.72
C THR A 305 -19.32 8.38 -7.69
N GLU A 306 -18.33 8.08 -6.85
CA GLU A 306 -17.87 8.99 -5.80
C GLU A 306 -16.36 8.92 -5.63
N ILE A 307 -15.70 10.08 -5.51
CA ILE A 307 -14.30 10.23 -5.15
C ILE A 307 -14.23 11.17 -3.95
N GLY A 308 -13.67 10.67 -2.86
CA GLY A 308 -13.55 11.41 -1.61
C GLY A 308 -12.56 12.59 -1.69
N GLY A 309 -12.60 13.44 -0.66
CA GLY A 309 -11.78 14.64 -0.57
C GLY A 309 -10.28 14.32 -0.60
N ALA A 310 -9.51 15.17 -1.29
CA ALA A 310 -8.04 15.08 -1.35
C ALA A 310 -7.48 13.71 -1.84
N ALA A 311 -8.30 12.93 -2.57
CA ALA A 311 -7.94 11.58 -3.01
C ALA A 311 -6.58 11.51 -3.75
N PHE A 312 -6.20 12.55 -4.50
CA PHE A 312 -4.95 12.63 -5.27
C PHE A 312 -4.01 13.76 -4.80
N LYS A 313 -4.23 14.30 -3.61
CA LYS A 313 -3.38 15.37 -3.06
C LYS A 313 -1.94 14.89 -2.95
N GLY A 314 -0.98 15.68 -3.46
CA GLY A 314 0.45 15.35 -3.38
C GLY A 314 0.93 14.28 -4.38
N CYS A 315 0.09 13.84 -5.35
CA CYS A 315 0.51 12.99 -6.46
C CYS A 315 1.33 13.80 -7.47
N SER A 316 2.57 14.18 -7.10
CA SER A 316 3.38 15.15 -7.86
C SER A 316 3.85 14.64 -9.23
N SER A 317 3.85 13.34 -9.47
CA SER A 317 4.23 12.72 -10.75
C SER A 317 3.04 12.33 -11.62
N LEU A 318 1.80 12.60 -11.18
CA LEU A 318 0.62 12.18 -11.91
C LEU A 318 0.45 13.00 -13.18
N ILE A 319 0.78 12.42 -14.34
CA ILE A 319 0.74 13.04 -15.65
C ILE A 319 -0.56 12.69 -16.38
N ASN A 320 -1.07 11.48 -16.15
CA ASN A 320 -2.22 10.93 -16.86
C ASN A 320 -3.29 10.45 -15.89
N LEU A 321 -4.40 11.17 -15.83
CA LEU A 321 -5.60 10.73 -15.16
C LEU A 321 -6.63 10.36 -16.25
N TYR A 322 -6.83 9.06 -16.46
CA TYR A 322 -7.78 8.56 -17.46
C TYR A 322 -9.14 8.37 -16.80
N TYR A 323 -10.13 9.12 -17.27
CA TYR A 323 -11.55 8.83 -17.00
C TYR A 323 -12.13 8.09 -18.19
N LYS A 324 -12.72 6.93 -17.98
CA LYS A 324 -13.62 6.34 -18.96
C LYS A 324 -14.93 7.13 -18.94
N ILE A 325 -15.17 7.87 -19.99
CA ILE A 325 -16.38 8.66 -20.19
C ILE A 325 -17.49 7.70 -20.61
N ASP A 326 -18.30 7.25 -19.66
CA ASP A 326 -19.66 6.76 -19.88
C ASP A 326 -20.62 7.82 -19.28
N GLU A 327 -21.90 7.79 -19.67
CA GLU A 327 -22.94 8.79 -19.34
C GLU A 327 -23.11 9.17 -17.85
N LYS A 328 -22.32 8.62 -16.94
CA LYS A 328 -22.38 8.81 -15.48
C LYS A 328 -21.41 9.85 -14.89
N ILE A 329 -20.68 10.59 -15.70
CA ILE A 329 -19.69 11.60 -15.23
C ILE A 329 -20.31 12.78 -14.46
N GLU A 330 -21.61 12.99 -14.57
CA GLU A 330 -22.31 14.06 -13.84
C GLU A 330 -21.99 14.10 -12.34
N THR A 331 -21.63 12.96 -11.74
CA THR A 331 -21.41 12.84 -10.30
C THR A 331 -20.08 13.39 -9.85
N TYR A 332 -19.01 13.27 -10.64
CA TYR A 332 -17.66 13.64 -10.23
C TYR A 332 -17.40 15.14 -10.13
N LEU A 333 -17.99 15.91 -11.02
CA LEU A 333 -17.89 17.37 -10.98
C LEU A 333 -18.94 17.99 -10.02
N ARG A 334 -19.92 17.21 -9.58
CA ARG A 334 -21.03 17.69 -8.75
C ARG A 334 -20.64 17.98 -7.30
N TYR A 335 -19.66 17.27 -6.73
CA TYR A 335 -19.30 17.37 -5.30
C TYR A 335 -18.02 18.15 -5.01
N GLY A 336 -17.36 18.72 -6.01
CA GLY A 336 -16.27 19.67 -5.79
C GLY A 336 -15.04 19.20 -5.02
N HIS A 337 -14.90 17.90 -4.80
CA HIS A 337 -13.86 17.35 -3.95
C HIS A 337 -12.70 16.71 -4.71
N LEU A 338 -12.56 16.97 -6.01
CA LEU A 338 -11.32 16.66 -6.68
C LEU A 338 -10.26 17.70 -6.26
N TYR A 339 -9.84 17.68 -5.00
CA TYR A 339 -8.66 18.39 -4.53
C TYR A 339 -7.42 17.75 -5.13
N ILE A 340 -7.21 17.98 -6.41
CA ILE A 340 -5.86 17.88 -6.96
C ILE A 340 -5.15 19.12 -6.41
N ASN A 341 -4.67 19.05 -5.18
CA ASN A 341 -3.91 20.14 -4.57
C ASN A 341 -2.49 20.10 -5.12
N VAL A 342 -2.35 20.68 -6.30
CA VAL A 342 -1.09 20.87 -6.96
C VAL A 342 -0.38 22.05 -6.32
N LYS A 343 0.28 21.81 -5.22
CA LYS A 343 1.32 22.71 -4.75
C LYS A 343 2.55 22.48 -5.64
N CYS A 344 2.82 23.36 -6.56
CA CYS A 344 3.85 23.36 -7.59
C CYS A 344 3.45 22.65 -8.91
N GLY A 345 2.91 23.45 -9.85
CA GLY A 345 3.20 23.27 -11.27
C GLY A 345 2.88 21.92 -11.91
N ILE A 346 1.85 21.19 -11.48
CA ILE A 346 1.33 20.15 -12.35
C ILE A 346 0.69 20.87 -13.53
N GLU A 347 1.42 20.84 -14.61
CA GLU A 347 0.87 21.11 -15.91
C GLU A 347 0.02 19.89 -16.27
N TYR A 348 -1.27 20.07 -16.48
CA TYR A 348 -2.15 19.00 -16.92
C TYR A 348 -1.70 18.57 -18.31
N TYR A 349 -1.21 17.34 -18.44
CA TYR A 349 -0.85 16.77 -19.72
C TYR A 349 -1.87 15.70 -20.10
N LEU A 350 -2.39 15.77 -21.29
CA LEU A 350 -3.06 14.66 -21.94
C LEU A 350 -2.09 14.14 -23.02
N ASN A 351 -1.60 12.91 -22.89
CA ASN A 351 -0.61 12.30 -23.80
C ASN A 351 0.66 13.17 -23.97
N ASP A 352 1.34 13.51 -22.87
CA ASP A 352 2.57 14.33 -22.86
C ASP A 352 2.41 15.77 -23.40
N LYS A 353 1.18 16.25 -23.56
CA LYS A 353 0.90 17.65 -23.91
C LYS A 353 0.16 18.34 -22.79
N LYS A 354 0.56 19.59 -22.51
CA LYS A 354 -0.14 20.47 -21.55
C LYS A 354 -1.62 20.60 -21.94
N ILE A 355 -2.53 20.52 -20.96
CA ILE A 355 -3.94 20.83 -21.21
C ILE A 355 -4.07 22.30 -21.53
N THR A 356 -4.28 22.58 -22.79
CA THR A 356 -4.55 23.91 -23.30
C THR A 356 -6.03 24.11 -23.62
N SER A 357 -6.82 23.04 -23.61
CA SER A 357 -8.24 23.08 -23.97
C SER A 357 -9.04 22.06 -23.17
N VAL A 358 -10.22 22.45 -22.74
CA VAL A 358 -11.18 21.61 -22.00
C VAL A 358 -12.53 21.68 -22.70
N ALA A 359 -13.16 20.53 -22.92
CA ALA A 359 -14.56 20.43 -23.38
C ALA A 359 -15.44 19.90 -22.24
N ILE A 360 -16.49 20.65 -21.90
CA ILE A 360 -17.40 20.31 -20.81
C ILE A 360 -18.77 20.01 -21.43
N PRO A 361 -19.23 18.75 -21.39
CA PRO A 361 -20.50 18.36 -22.02
C PRO A 361 -21.71 18.89 -21.25
N SER A 362 -22.85 18.96 -21.91
CA SER A 362 -24.12 19.45 -21.34
C SER A 362 -24.66 18.57 -20.19
N THR A 363 -24.19 17.33 -20.11
CA THR A 363 -24.53 16.40 -19.03
C THR A 363 -23.99 16.85 -17.67
N ILE A 364 -22.95 17.68 -17.66
CA ILE A 364 -22.42 18.30 -16.43
C ILE A 364 -23.37 19.42 -16.01
N THR A 365 -24.03 19.27 -14.88
CA THR A 365 -24.99 20.24 -14.37
C THR A 365 -24.43 21.16 -13.30
N LYS A 366 -23.24 20.88 -12.78
CA LYS A 366 -22.53 21.68 -11.77
C LYS A 366 -21.04 21.47 -11.88
N LEU A 367 -20.26 22.56 -11.93
CA LEU A 367 -18.81 22.50 -11.77
C LEU A 367 -18.47 22.50 -10.28
N GLY A 368 -17.57 21.61 -9.89
CA GLY A 368 -17.05 21.57 -8.54
C GLY A 368 -16.14 22.76 -8.23
N GLU A 369 -16.06 23.14 -6.97
CA GLU A 369 -15.07 24.10 -6.52
C GLU A 369 -13.67 23.62 -6.91
N TYR A 370 -12.88 24.52 -7.51
CA TYR A 370 -11.50 24.23 -7.93
C TYR A 370 -11.33 23.15 -9.02
N ALA A 371 -12.38 22.84 -9.79
CA ALA A 371 -12.33 21.81 -10.83
C ALA A 371 -11.17 21.97 -11.83
N PHE A 372 -10.81 23.21 -12.17
CA PHE A 372 -9.69 23.56 -13.07
C PHE A 372 -8.64 24.43 -12.37
N GLN A 373 -8.52 24.31 -11.05
CA GLN A 373 -7.59 25.13 -10.27
C GLN A 373 -6.16 25.03 -10.82
N ASN A 374 -5.54 26.20 -11.07
CA ASN A 374 -4.16 26.31 -11.53
C ASN A 374 -3.86 25.67 -12.90
N CYS A 375 -4.85 25.41 -13.75
CA CYS A 375 -4.64 25.07 -15.16
C CYS A 375 -4.10 26.28 -15.93
N ARG A 376 -2.85 26.68 -15.64
CA ARG A 376 -2.25 27.96 -16.11
C ARG A 376 -2.04 28.06 -17.63
N ASP A 377 -1.96 26.90 -18.30
CA ASP A 377 -1.78 26.82 -19.75
C ASP A 377 -3.10 26.66 -20.50
N LEU A 378 -4.23 26.71 -19.81
CA LEU A 378 -5.55 26.65 -20.43
C LEU A 378 -5.76 27.90 -21.31
N THR A 379 -6.07 27.68 -22.58
CA THR A 379 -6.33 28.71 -23.57
C THR A 379 -7.74 28.64 -24.15
N SER A 380 -8.42 27.49 -23.99
CA SER A 380 -9.74 27.27 -24.58
C SER A 380 -10.64 26.45 -23.67
N VAL A 381 -11.87 26.89 -23.50
CA VAL A 381 -12.91 26.15 -22.79
C VAL A 381 -14.13 26.04 -23.71
N TYR A 382 -14.59 24.83 -23.93
CA TYR A 382 -15.79 24.53 -24.71
C TYR A 382 -16.90 24.08 -23.76
N VAL A 383 -18.08 24.65 -23.90
CA VAL A 383 -19.24 24.28 -23.09
C VAL A 383 -20.43 23.96 -24.00
N SER A 384 -21.25 23.01 -23.58
CA SER A 384 -22.42 22.59 -24.38
C SER A 384 -23.76 23.01 -23.78
N TRP A 385 -23.76 23.80 -22.68
CA TRP A 385 -24.99 24.27 -22.06
C TRP A 385 -25.65 25.39 -22.86
N GLN A 386 -26.96 25.29 -23.02
CA GLN A 386 -27.76 26.35 -23.65
C GLN A 386 -27.93 27.57 -22.73
N SER A 387 -27.68 27.42 -21.43
CA SER A 387 -27.61 28.50 -20.44
C SER A 387 -26.43 28.28 -19.52
N PRO A 388 -25.66 29.33 -19.14
CA PRO A 388 -24.50 29.22 -18.29
C PRO A 388 -24.87 28.67 -16.91
N ILE A 389 -24.06 27.73 -16.41
CA ILE A 389 -24.18 27.19 -15.05
C ILE A 389 -23.23 27.93 -14.08
N SER A 390 -23.50 27.85 -12.78
CA SER A 390 -22.60 28.43 -11.78
C SER A 390 -21.27 27.69 -11.76
N THR A 391 -20.16 28.43 -11.80
CA THR A 391 -18.81 27.88 -11.75
C THR A 391 -18.20 27.87 -10.35
N GLY A 392 -18.72 28.66 -9.39
CA GLY A 392 -18.05 28.86 -8.11
C GLY A 392 -16.58 29.24 -8.30
N SER A 393 -15.67 28.55 -7.61
CA SER A 393 -14.21 28.72 -7.71
C SER A 393 -13.55 27.75 -8.71
N ALA A 394 -14.29 27.20 -9.68
CA ALA A 394 -13.77 26.16 -10.57
C ALA A 394 -12.50 26.52 -11.32
N PHE A 395 -12.34 27.79 -11.73
CA PHE A 395 -11.18 28.30 -12.45
C PHE A 395 -10.18 29.08 -11.58
N TYR A 396 -10.17 28.85 -10.28
CA TYR A 396 -9.26 29.54 -9.36
C TYR A 396 -7.79 29.39 -9.81
N GLY A 397 -7.06 30.50 -9.99
CA GLY A 397 -5.66 30.50 -10.40
C GLY A 397 -5.45 30.28 -11.91
N VAL A 398 -6.51 30.23 -12.70
CA VAL A 398 -6.48 30.28 -14.18
C VAL A 398 -6.63 31.73 -14.64
N ASP A 399 -5.79 32.17 -15.57
CA ASP A 399 -5.93 33.49 -16.22
C ASP A 399 -6.97 33.39 -17.35
N ILE A 400 -8.26 33.34 -16.95
CA ILE A 400 -9.37 33.20 -17.90
C ILE A 400 -9.48 34.35 -18.88
N SER A 401 -8.89 35.54 -18.56
CA SER A 401 -8.86 36.67 -19.47
C SER A 401 -8.02 36.42 -20.74
N LYS A 402 -7.15 35.39 -20.72
CA LYS A 402 -6.39 34.90 -21.86
C LYS A 402 -7.01 33.71 -22.57
N CYS A 403 -8.10 33.16 -22.01
CA CYS A 403 -8.77 32.01 -22.57
C CYS A 403 -9.91 32.36 -23.50
N THR A 404 -10.12 31.58 -24.55
CA THR A 404 -11.32 31.64 -25.38
C THR A 404 -12.37 30.69 -24.84
N LEU A 405 -13.55 31.18 -24.55
CA LEU A 405 -14.74 30.40 -24.22
C LEU A 405 -15.54 30.11 -25.49
N TYR A 406 -15.78 28.85 -25.78
CA TYR A 406 -16.63 28.42 -26.89
C TYR A 406 -17.98 27.98 -26.33
N VAL A 407 -19.05 28.61 -26.83
CA VAL A 407 -20.43 28.44 -26.35
C VAL A 407 -21.34 27.98 -27.46
N PRO A 408 -22.49 27.34 -27.18
CA PRO A 408 -23.45 26.97 -28.19
C PRO A 408 -23.98 28.17 -28.97
N GLN A 409 -24.36 27.94 -30.22
CA GLN A 409 -24.87 28.96 -31.11
C GLN A 409 -26.11 29.64 -30.51
N GLY A 410 -26.14 31.00 -30.54
CA GLY A 410 -27.23 31.81 -29.99
C GLY A 410 -27.15 32.07 -28.48
N THR A 411 -26.05 31.67 -27.79
CA THR A 411 -25.93 31.83 -26.33
C THR A 411 -24.83 32.83 -25.90
N GLU A 412 -24.10 33.43 -26.80
CA GLU A 412 -22.97 34.32 -26.49
C GLU A 412 -23.34 35.42 -25.48
N GLN A 413 -24.50 36.04 -25.65
CA GLN A 413 -24.95 37.13 -24.76
C GLN A 413 -25.23 36.67 -23.35
N ASP A 414 -25.79 35.46 -23.19
CA ASP A 414 -26.10 34.88 -21.88
C ASP A 414 -24.83 34.58 -21.09
N TYR A 415 -23.80 34.06 -21.78
CA TYR A 415 -22.49 33.79 -21.19
C TYR A 415 -21.71 35.09 -20.88
N TRP A 416 -21.83 36.10 -21.73
CA TRP A 416 -21.17 37.41 -21.50
C TRP A 416 -21.73 38.10 -20.24
N LEU A 417 -23.00 37.91 -19.93
CA LEU A 417 -23.66 38.47 -18.74
C LEU A 417 -23.44 37.62 -17.47
N ALA A 418 -23.01 36.36 -17.61
CA ALA A 418 -22.90 35.42 -16.49
C ALA A 418 -21.60 35.64 -15.70
N PRO A 419 -21.68 35.61 -14.34
CA PRO A 419 -20.47 35.72 -13.50
C PRO A 419 -19.42 34.67 -13.86
N VAL A 420 -18.14 35.06 -13.88
CA VAL A 420 -16.97 34.24 -14.25
C VAL A 420 -16.92 33.96 -15.77
N TRP A 421 -18.03 33.55 -16.39
CA TRP A 421 -18.08 33.25 -17.82
C TRP A 421 -17.85 34.52 -18.66
N GLY A 422 -18.38 35.65 -18.24
CA GLY A 422 -18.18 36.95 -18.90
C GLY A 422 -16.76 37.50 -18.76
N ASP A 423 -15.95 36.94 -17.86
CA ASP A 423 -14.55 37.36 -17.62
C ASP A 423 -13.56 36.68 -18.58
N PHE A 424 -14.01 35.73 -19.39
CA PHE A 424 -13.16 35.13 -20.44
C PHE A 424 -12.74 36.15 -21.48
N GLY A 425 -11.48 36.07 -21.91
CA GLY A 425 -10.91 37.06 -22.85
C GLY A 425 -11.60 37.15 -24.21
N LYS A 426 -12.23 36.06 -24.63
CA LYS A 426 -13.02 35.97 -25.85
C LYS A 426 -14.13 34.92 -25.69
N ILE A 427 -15.35 35.23 -26.15
CA ILE A 427 -16.44 34.29 -26.27
C ILE A 427 -16.70 34.07 -27.76
N VAL A 428 -16.89 32.81 -28.18
CA VAL A 428 -17.09 32.41 -29.57
C VAL A 428 -18.20 31.39 -29.65
N GLU A 429 -19.17 31.62 -30.48
CA GLU A 429 -20.22 30.63 -30.76
C GLU A 429 -19.70 29.50 -31.65
N PHE A 430 -20.12 28.26 -31.37
CA PHE A 430 -19.82 27.12 -32.18
C PHE A 430 -21.00 26.15 -32.23
N ASP A 431 -20.99 25.26 -33.23
CA ASP A 431 -21.98 24.17 -33.30
C ASP A 431 -21.65 23.09 -32.27
N ALA A 432 -22.39 23.09 -31.14
CA ALA A 432 -22.17 22.17 -30.02
C ALA A 432 -22.69 20.73 -30.26
N THR A 433 -23.36 20.47 -31.38
CA THR A 433 -23.95 19.15 -31.67
C THR A 433 -22.92 18.00 -31.79
N GLY A 434 -21.64 18.31 -31.80
CA GLY A 434 -20.51 17.35 -31.88
C GLY A 434 -19.72 17.15 -30.64
N ILE A 435 -19.93 17.91 -29.55
CA ILE A 435 -19.09 17.77 -28.32
C ILE A 435 -19.23 16.41 -27.67
N ASP A 436 -20.41 15.80 -27.69
CA ASP A 436 -20.64 14.45 -27.21
C ASP A 436 -19.90 13.37 -28.06
N LYS A 437 -19.34 13.79 -29.21
CA LYS A 437 -18.54 12.98 -30.13
C LYS A 437 -17.09 13.43 -30.27
N VAL A 438 -16.66 14.48 -29.57
CA VAL A 438 -15.25 14.89 -29.53
C VAL A 438 -14.45 13.89 -28.68
N THR A 439 -14.24 12.71 -29.22
CA THR A 439 -12.93 12.11 -29.10
C THR A 439 -11.95 13.18 -29.55
N THR A 440 -11.14 13.70 -28.63
CA THR A 440 -9.98 14.50 -28.96
C THR A 440 -9.26 13.83 -30.13
N SER A 441 -9.49 14.29 -31.36
CA SER A 441 -8.65 13.97 -32.48
C SER A 441 -7.36 14.77 -32.30
N ILE A 442 -6.55 14.31 -31.36
CA ILE A 442 -5.12 14.46 -31.51
C ILE A 442 -4.86 13.69 -32.79
N ASP A 443 -4.26 14.32 -33.80
CA ASP A 443 -3.77 13.62 -34.98
C ASP A 443 -2.76 12.56 -34.52
N ALA A 444 -3.30 11.42 -34.10
CA ALA A 444 -2.51 10.29 -33.62
C ALA A 444 -1.73 9.81 -34.86
N LYS A 445 -0.45 10.17 -34.90
CA LYS A 445 0.45 9.71 -35.95
C LYS A 445 0.65 8.21 -35.83
N GLU A 446 0.51 7.53 -36.95
CA GLU A 446 0.91 6.13 -37.04
C GLU A 446 2.41 6.01 -36.69
N LEU A 447 2.73 5.26 -35.64
CA LEU A 447 4.11 4.99 -35.21
C LEU A 447 4.67 3.73 -35.86
N SER A 448 3.84 2.70 -36.01
CA SER A 448 4.25 1.43 -36.57
C SER A 448 3.04 0.60 -37.02
N ARG A 449 3.26 -0.21 -38.02
CA ARG A 449 2.26 -1.09 -38.61
C ARG A 449 2.79 -2.51 -38.66
N TYR A 450 1.93 -3.47 -38.43
CA TYR A 450 2.27 -4.90 -38.43
C TYR A 450 1.24 -5.71 -39.22
N SER A 451 1.68 -6.79 -39.84
CA SER A 451 0.80 -7.80 -40.38
C SER A 451 0.12 -8.59 -39.25
N VAL A 452 -0.89 -9.37 -39.56
CA VAL A 452 -1.56 -10.28 -38.59
C VAL A 452 -0.60 -11.31 -37.97
N ASN A 453 0.52 -11.57 -38.59
CA ASN A 453 1.55 -12.50 -38.11
C ASN A 453 2.64 -11.80 -37.30
N GLY A 454 2.44 -10.49 -36.92
CA GLY A 454 3.37 -9.72 -36.13
C GLY A 454 4.59 -9.14 -36.88
N GLN A 455 4.70 -9.31 -38.20
CA GLN A 455 5.78 -8.75 -39.00
C GLN A 455 5.57 -7.24 -39.19
N ARG A 456 6.59 -6.42 -38.88
CA ARG A 456 6.53 -4.97 -39.07
C ARG A 456 6.47 -4.62 -40.54
N LEU A 457 5.53 -3.77 -40.94
CA LEU A 457 5.32 -3.30 -42.31
C LEU A 457 5.83 -1.87 -42.45
N SER A 458 6.52 -1.58 -43.52
CA SER A 458 7.01 -0.24 -43.89
C SER A 458 5.95 0.62 -44.58
N ALA A 459 4.88 0.00 -45.08
CA ALA A 459 3.74 0.61 -45.76
C ALA A 459 2.47 -0.20 -45.52
N PRO A 460 1.26 0.33 -45.78
CA PRO A 460 0.01 -0.41 -45.74
C PRO A 460 0.05 -1.61 -46.71
N ALA A 461 -0.20 -2.81 -46.19
CA ALA A 461 -0.29 -4.02 -47.00
C ALA A 461 -1.75 -4.46 -47.13
N LYS A 462 -2.14 -4.99 -48.29
CA LYS A 462 -3.50 -5.49 -48.53
C LYS A 462 -3.91 -6.51 -47.46
N GLY A 463 -5.11 -6.37 -46.91
CA GLY A 463 -5.67 -7.20 -45.88
C GLY A 463 -5.64 -6.51 -44.49
N LEU A 464 -5.75 -7.30 -43.43
CA LEU A 464 -5.81 -6.80 -42.06
C LEU A 464 -4.42 -6.38 -41.54
N ASN A 465 -4.25 -5.12 -41.14
CA ASN A 465 -3.05 -4.59 -40.55
C ASN A 465 -3.33 -4.18 -39.08
N ILE A 466 -2.35 -4.35 -38.21
CA ILE A 466 -2.37 -3.88 -36.80
C ILE A 466 -1.51 -2.61 -36.75
N VAL A 467 -2.13 -1.48 -36.45
CA VAL A 467 -1.47 -0.16 -36.45
C VAL A 467 -1.39 0.37 -35.04
N LYS A 468 -0.17 0.71 -34.62
CA LYS A 468 0.08 1.39 -33.36
C LYS A 468 0.25 2.88 -33.60
N TYR A 469 -0.47 3.70 -32.84
CA TYR A 469 -0.49 5.14 -32.96
C TYR A 469 0.31 5.82 -31.84
N SER A 470 0.63 7.10 -32.02
CA SER A 470 1.38 7.92 -31.06
C SER A 470 0.65 8.18 -29.75
N ASP A 471 -0.66 7.96 -29.73
CA ASP A 471 -1.52 8.01 -28.54
C ASP A 471 -1.52 6.69 -27.73
N GLY A 472 -0.68 5.71 -28.15
CA GLY A 472 -0.62 4.40 -27.54
C GLY A 472 -1.71 3.43 -28.00
N SER A 473 -2.69 3.91 -28.76
CA SER A 473 -3.76 3.04 -29.28
C SER A 473 -3.25 2.06 -30.32
N VAL A 474 -3.89 0.89 -30.38
CA VAL A 474 -3.64 -0.13 -31.39
C VAL A 474 -4.96 -0.41 -32.10
N LYS A 475 -4.99 -0.18 -33.41
CA LYS A 475 -6.19 -0.41 -34.21
C LYS A 475 -5.96 -1.51 -35.29
N LYS A 476 -7.00 -2.27 -35.55
CA LYS A 476 -7.05 -3.17 -36.68
C LYS A 476 -7.58 -2.40 -37.92
N VAL A 477 -6.78 -2.26 -38.94
CA VAL A 477 -7.11 -1.52 -40.15
C VAL A 477 -7.15 -2.47 -41.33
N VAL A 478 -8.26 -2.54 -42.04
CA VAL A 478 -8.37 -3.32 -43.30
C VAL A 478 -7.94 -2.42 -44.45
N VAL A 479 -6.90 -2.84 -45.17
CA VAL A 479 -6.41 -2.19 -46.39
C VAL A 479 -6.95 -2.99 -47.59
N GLN A 480 -7.74 -2.34 -48.42
CA GLN A 480 -8.34 -2.92 -49.61
C GLN A 480 -7.36 -3.06 -50.77
#